data_78556aa13fc82fff374cebe5c7f44fc6
#
_entry.id   78556aa13fc82fff374cebe5c7f44fc6
#
_cell.length_a   1.000
_cell.length_b   1.000
_cell.length_c   1.000
_cell.angle_alpha   90.00
_cell.angle_beta   90.00
_cell.angle_gamma   90.00
#
_symmetry.space_group_name_H-M   'P 1'
#
loop_
_entity.id
_entity.type
_entity.pdbx_description
1 polymer ?
#
loop_
_entity_poly.entity_id
_entity_poly.type
_entity_poly.pdbx_seq_one_letter_code
_entity_poly.pdbx_strand_id
1 'polypeptide(L)'
;NIDLFNVEFKETIVQKKIKFKPSIEVIKSNENQIIDNNENFIVLNKSSGISVQGGTKSKKNLVDIFSKSEIFQGTKPYSVHRLDKDTSGVFIMAKNRESAQLLTSLFRLRKVYKTYLAICHGQLVKDSGEWNDDLIRYDGEKKIIEKAKTIYKVLDKNSEASLVELKPITGRK
;
A
#
# COMPACT_ATOMS: atom_id res chain seq x y z
N ASN A 1 -11.76 -51.11 4.52
CA ASN A 1 -11.77 -51.01 3.06
C ASN A 1 -12.24 -49.64 2.68
N ILE A 2 -11.31 -48.76 2.33
CA ILE A 2 -11.62 -47.45 1.75
C ILE A 2 -11.71 -47.69 0.25
N ASP A 3 -12.88 -47.43 -0.29
CA ASP A 3 -13.16 -47.59 -1.73
C ASP A 3 -12.53 -46.43 -2.50
N LEU A 4 -11.35 -46.68 -3.10
CA LEU A 4 -10.55 -45.67 -3.83
C LEU A 4 -11.03 -45.43 -5.27
N PHE A 5 -12.15 -46.02 -5.70
CA PHE A 5 -12.60 -45.97 -7.09
C PHE A 5 -13.58 -44.84 -7.45
N ASN A 6 -13.92 -43.95 -6.51
CA ASN A 6 -14.85 -42.85 -6.77
C ASN A 6 -14.28 -41.48 -6.39
N VAL A 7 -13.03 -41.21 -6.73
CA VAL A 7 -12.48 -39.84 -6.63
C VAL A 7 -12.67 -39.15 -7.98
N GLU A 8 -13.77 -38.40 -8.12
CA GLU A 8 -13.89 -37.45 -9.23
C GLU A 8 -12.84 -36.35 -9.08
N PHE A 9 -11.79 -36.40 -9.91
CA PHE A 9 -10.87 -35.29 -10.06
C PHE A 9 -11.60 -34.15 -10.76
N LYS A 10 -12.08 -33.15 -10.02
CA LYS A 10 -12.48 -31.88 -10.61
C LYS A 10 -11.21 -31.23 -11.17
N GLU A 11 -11.06 -31.22 -12.48
CA GLU A 11 -10.05 -30.42 -13.15
C GLU A 11 -10.23 -28.95 -12.73
N THR A 12 -9.33 -28.48 -11.87
CA THR A 12 -9.29 -27.07 -11.53
C THR A 12 -8.76 -26.34 -12.76
N ILE A 13 -9.67 -25.77 -13.55
CA ILE A 13 -9.30 -24.88 -14.67
C ILE A 13 -8.52 -23.72 -14.08
N VAL A 14 -7.18 -23.84 -14.14
CA VAL A 14 -6.27 -22.74 -13.76
C VAL A 14 -6.44 -21.66 -14.82
N GLN A 15 -7.34 -20.71 -14.58
CA GLN A 15 -7.46 -19.53 -15.41
C GLN A 15 -6.10 -18.83 -15.42
N LYS A 16 -5.41 -18.84 -16.56
CA LYS A 16 -4.17 -18.05 -16.75
C LYS A 16 -4.48 -16.61 -16.45
N LYS A 17 -4.01 -16.12 -15.29
CA LYS A 17 -4.13 -14.69 -14.95
C LYS A 17 -3.41 -13.90 -16.02
N ILE A 18 -4.17 -13.13 -16.82
CA ILE A 18 -3.59 -12.21 -17.79
C ILE A 18 -2.75 -11.21 -17.00
N LYS A 19 -1.43 -11.29 -17.14
CA LYS A 19 -0.50 -10.33 -16.52
C LYS A 19 -0.63 -8.98 -17.21
N PHE A 20 -0.78 -7.95 -16.43
CA PHE A 20 -0.75 -6.57 -16.93
C PHE A 20 0.61 -6.28 -17.57
N LYS A 21 0.58 -5.78 -18.81
CA LYS A 21 1.78 -5.28 -19.52
C LYS A 21 1.63 -3.77 -19.66
N PRO A 22 2.43 -2.97 -18.94
CA PRO A 22 2.39 -1.52 -19.06
C PRO A 22 2.89 -1.06 -20.42
N SER A 23 2.27 -0.03 -21.01
CA SER A 23 2.82 0.66 -22.18
C SER A 23 3.97 1.59 -21.78
N ILE A 24 4.75 2.03 -22.76
CA ILE A 24 5.88 2.95 -22.55
C ILE A 24 5.40 4.28 -21.93
N GLU A 25 4.25 4.80 -22.37
CA GLU A 25 3.66 6.02 -21.84
C GLU A 25 3.30 5.87 -20.34
N VAL A 26 2.76 4.71 -19.95
CA VAL A 26 2.42 4.40 -18.55
C VAL A 26 3.68 4.32 -17.70
N ILE A 27 4.76 3.73 -18.22
CA ILE A 27 6.04 3.67 -17.50
C ILE A 27 6.59 5.09 -17.30
N LYS A 28 6.74 5.87 -18.36
CA LYS A 28 7.26 7.25 -18.32
C LYS A 28 6.42 8.17 -17.43
N SER A 29 5.10 8.08 -17.50
CA SER A 29 4.20 8.85 -16.63
C SER A 29 4.41 8.56 -15.14
N ASN A 30 4.76 7.32 -14.77
CA ASN A 30 5.07 6.98 -13.39
C ASN A 30 6.51 7.34 -13.01
N GLU A 31 7.48 7.25 -13.94
CA GLU A 31 8.85 7.72 -13.74
C GLU A 31 8.89 9.22 -13.43
N ASN A 32 8.06 10.02 -14.09
CA ASN A 32 7.95 11.46 -13.84
C ASN A 32 7.43 11.80 -12.43
N GLN A 33 6.90 10.81 -11.68
CA GLN A 33 6.49 10.98 -10.29
C GLN A 33 7.63 10.72 -9.29
N ILE A 34 8.82 10.37 -9.78
CA ILE A 34 9.97 10.10 -8.91
C ILE A 34 10.49 11.42 -8.33
N ILE A 35 10.58 11.46 -7.00
CA ILE A 35 11.09 12.60 -6.22
C ILE A 35 12.58 12.43 -5.96
N ASP A 36 13.02 11.19 -5.70
CA ASP A 36 14.41 10.84 -5.44
C ASP A 36 14.75 9.46 -5.99
N ASN A 37 15.97 9.31 -6.48
CA ASN A 37 16.46 8.10 -7.13
C ASN A 37 17.95 7.90 -6.81
N ASN A 38 18.27 6.84 -6.08
CA ASN A 38 19.65 6.46 -5.77
C ASN A 38 19.90 4.97 -6.08
N GLU A 39 21.07 4.46 -5.74
CA GLU A 39 21.44 3.05 -5.98
C GLU A 39 20.56 2.05 -5.24
N ASN A 40 19.99 2.43 -4.11
CA ASN A 40 19.31 1.55 -3.18
C ASN A 40 17.79 1.55 -3.32
N PHE A 41 17.20 2.71 -3.60
CA PHE A 41 15.74 2.86 -3.68
C PHE A 41 15.34 4.05 -4.55
N ILE A 42 14.07 4.11 -4.86
CA ILE A 42 13.41 5.31 -5.38
C ILE A 42 12.35 5.79 -4.38
N VAL A 43 12.14 7.09 -4.37
CA VAL A 43 11.01 7.75 -3.71
C VAL A 43 10.13 8.36 -4.78
N LEU A 44 8.84 8.09 -4.75
CA LEU A 44 7.91 8.65 -5.73
C LEU A 44 6.68 9.26 -5.05
N ASN A 45 6.08 10.24 -5.71
CA ASN A 45 4.77 10.77 -5.36
C ASN A 45 3.70 9.89 -6.02
N LYS A 46 3.28 8.85 -5.34
CA LYS A 46 2.28 7.93 -5.88
C LYS A 46 0.96 8.66 -6.18
N SER A 47 0.47 8.57 -7.40
CA SER A 47 -0.86 9.06 -7.74
C SER A 47 -1.96 8.23 -7.08
N SER A 48 -3.11 8.86 -6.81
CA SER A 48 -4.35 8.16 -6.47
C SER A 48 -4.82 7.26 -7.63
N GLY A 49 -5.59 6.24 -7.34
CA GLY A 49 -6.19 5.33 -8.34
C GLY A 49 -5.28 4.16 -8.78
N ILE A 50 -4.01 4.11 -8.34
CA ILE A 50 -3.09 3.01 -8.66
C ILE A 50 -2.69 2.20 -7.42
N SER A 51 -2.77 0.87 -7.53
CA SER A 51 -2.34 -0.04 -6.46
C SER A 51 -0.81 -0.18 -6.44
N VAL A 52 -0.24 -0.41 -5.25
CA VAL A 52 1.19 -0.70 -5.11
C VAL A 52 1.54 -2.05 -5.70
N GLN A 53 0.78 -3.09 -5.34
CA GLN A 53 0.97 -4.46 -5.81
C GLN A 53 -0.32 -5.01 -6.42
N GLY A 54 -0.18 -5.99 -7.29
CA GLY A 54 -1.31 -6.72 -7.85
C GLY A 54 -2.05 -7.53 -6.78
N GLY A 55 -3.35 -7.64 -6.93
CA GLY A 55 -4.26 -8.43 -6.10
C GLY A 55 -5.44 -8.94 -6.92
N THR A 56 -6.39 -9.62 -6.27
CA THR A 56 -7.58 -10.20 -6.93
C THR A 56 -8.40 -9.17 -7.70
N LYS A 57 -8.47 -7.92 -7.21
CA LYS A 57 -9.27 -6.82 -7.80
C LYS A 57 -8.43 -5.77 -8.55
N SER A 58 -7.10 -5.86 -8.57
CA SER A 58 -6.25 -4.86 -9.22
C SER A 58 -5.21 -5.53 -10.10
N LYS A 59 -5.37 -5.39 -11.42
CA LYS A 59 -4.42 -5.89 -12.41
C LYS A 59 -3.27 -4.89 -12.62
N LYS A 60 -3.55 -3.58 -12.68
CA LYS A 60 -2.57 -2.51 -12.86
C LYS A 60 -1.97 -2.09 -11.51
N ASN A 61 -0.63 -2.15 -11.38
CA ASN A 61 0.05 -1.81 -10.12
C ASN A 61 1.47 -1.28 -10.37
N LEU A 62 2.01 -0.55 -9.41
CA LEU A 62 3.32 0.09 -9.51
C LEU A 62 4.47 -0.91 -9.65
N VAL A 63 4.43 -2.04 -8.92
CA VAL A 63 5.49 -3.06 -8.99
C VAL A 63 5.63 -3.61 -10.42
N ASP A 64 4.51 -3.90 -11.09
CA ASP A 64 4.55 -4.39 -12.47
C ASP A 64 4.99 -3.28 -13.47
N ILE A 65 4.60 -2.02 -13.23
CA ILE A 65 5.03 -0.89 -14.05
C ILE A 65 6.54 -0.71 -13.95
N PHE A 66 7.06 -0.54 -12.74
CA PHE A 66 8.49 -0.29 -12.53
C PHE A 66 9.37 -1.50 -12.82
N SER A 67 8.84 -2.73 -12.82
CA SER A 67 9.59 -3.91 -13.28
C SER A 67 9.95 -3.86 -14.78
N LYS A 68 9.36 -2.92 -15.53
CA LYS A 68 9.63 -2.67 -16.95
C LYS A 68 10.36 -1.34 -17.19
N SER A 69 10.62 -0.59 -16.14
CA SER A 69 11.43 0.63 -16.16
C SER A 69 12.92 0.30 -16.20
N GLU A 70 13.69 1.07 -16.97
CA GLU A 70 15.14 0.96 -17.02
C GLU A 70 15.81 1.27 -15.68
N ILE A 71 15.15 2.02 -14.81
CA ILE A 71 15.62 2.36 -13.46
C ILE A 71 15.88 1.11 -12.61
N PHE A 72 15.16 0.02 -12.88
CA PHE A 72 15.32 -1.26 -12.17
C PHE A 72 16.15 -2.28 -12.97
N GLN A 73 16.67 -1.92 -14.15
CA GLN A 73 17.57 -2.75 -14.96
C GLN A 73 17.10 -4.20 -15.13
N GLY A 74 15.80 -4.40 -15.36
CA GLY A 74 15.19 -5.72 -15.50
C GLY A 74 14.94 -6.48 -14.18
N THR A 75 15.36 -5.95 -13.02
CA THR A 75 15.06 -6.52 -11.71
C THR A 75 13.64 -6.14 -11.26
N LYS A 76 13.06 -6.98 -10.40
CA LYS A 76 11.74 -6.68 -9.84
C LYS A 76 11.87 -5.72 -8.67
N PRO A 77 11.12 -4.60 -8.67
CA PRO A 77 11.07 -3.68 -7.54
C PRO A 77 10.54 -4.34 -6.26
N TYR A 78 11.10 -3.97 -5.12
CA TYR A 78 10.61 -4.41 -3.82
C TYR A 78 9.77 -3.32 -3.17
N SER A 79 8.49 -3.60 -2.92
CA SER A 79 7.67 -2.70 -2.11
C SER A 79 7.95 -2.95 -0.62
N VAL A 80 8.44 -1.93 0.07
CA VAL A 80 8.85 -2.01 1.47
C VAL A 80 7.74 -1.59 2.43
N HIS A 81 6.73 -0.91 1.91
CA HIS A 81 5.48 -0.58 2.59
C HIS A 81 4.34 -0.53 1.58
N ARG A 82 3.18 -0.11 2.01
CA ARG A 82 2.04 0.08 1.10
C ARG A 82 1.30 1.37 1.37
N LEU A 83 0.71 1.91 0.31
CA LEU A 83 -0.39 2.87 0.34
C LEU A 83 -1.60 2.21 -0.34
N ASP A 84 -2.79 2.55 0.09
CA ASP A 84 -4.00 2.07 -0.54
C ASP A 84 -4.16 2.67 -1.95
N LYS A 85 -4.99 2.04 -2.77
CA LYS A 85 -5.15 2.41 -4.18
C LYS A 85 -5.46 3.90 -4.33
N ASP A 86 -6.38 4.41 -3.52
CA ASP A 86 -6.89 5.78 -3.64
C ASP A 86 -6.12 6.80 -2.78
N THR A 87 -5.14 6.34 -1.99
CA THR A 87 -4.21 7.19 -1.27
C THR A 87 -3.06 7.61 -2.18
N SER A 88 -2.82 8.91 -2.29
CA SER A 88 -1.66 9.50 -2.98
C SER A 88 -0.54 9.83 -2.00
N GLY A 89 0.65 10.19 -2.52
CA GLY A 89 1.76 10.71 -1.74
C GLY A 89 3.01 9.84 -1.72
N VAL A 90 3.88 10.09 -0.75
CA VAL A 90 5.24 9.52 -0.70
C VAL A 90 5.22 8.01 -0.58
N PHE A 91 5.85 7.35 -1.55
CA PHE A 91 5.99 5.89 -1.60
C PHE A 91 7.42 5.49 -1.95
N ILE A 92 7.96 4.49 -1.26
CA ILE A 92 9.35 4.02 -1.41
C ILE A 92 9.36 2.62 -2.00
N MET A 93 10.20 2.40 -3.02
CA MET A 93 10.48 1.09 -3.61
C MET A 93 11.98 0.83 -3.57
N ALA A 94 12.39 -0.28 -3.00
CA ALA A 94 13.79 -0.68 -3.00
C ALA A 94 14.20 -1.36 -4.32
N LYS A 95 15.44 -1.14 -4.73
CA LYS A 95 16.02 -1.70 -5.96
C LYS A 95 16.69 -3.05 -5.75
N ASN A 96 17.14 -3.32 -4.53
CA ASN A 96 17.82 -4.55 -4.18
C ASN A 96 17.27 -5.14 -2.87
N ARG A 97 17.63 -6.40 -2.61
CA ARG A 97 17.11 -7.16 -1.47
C ARG A 97 17.58 -6.61 -0.12
N GLU A 98 18.81 -6.17 -0.04
CA GLU A 98 19.40 -5.63 1.19
C GLU A 98 18.66 -4.37 1.64
N SER A 99 18.52 -3.40 0.74
CA SER A 99 17.75 -2.18 0.99
C SER A 99 16.28 -2.47 1.32
N ALA A 100 15.69 -3.47 0.65
CA ALA A 100 14.32 -3.89 0.94
C ALA A 100 14.18 -4.43 2.37
N GLN A 101 15.13 -5.25 2.84
CA GLN A 101 15.13 -5.78 4.21
C GLN A 101 15.29 -4.67 5.23
N LEU A 102 16.26 -3.76 5.01
CA LEU A 102 16.51 -2.62 5.90
C LEU A 102 15.27 -1.72 6.01
N LEU A 103 14.76 -1.25 4.89
CA LEU A 103 13.60 -0.36 4.85
C LEU A 103 12.36 -1.03 5.46
N THR A 104 12.08 -2.30 5.12
CA THR A 104 10.96 -3.05 5.72
C THR A 104 11.11 -3.16 7.23
N SER A 105 12.34 -3.35 7.75
CA SER A 105 12.62 -3.35 9.19
C SER A 105 12.25 -2.02 9.84
N LEU A 106 12.62 -0.89 9.22
CA LEU A 106 12.31 0.44 9.73
C LEU A 106 10.80 0.67 9.84
N PHE A 107 10.04 0.27 8.81
CA PHE A 107 8.57 0.33 8.86
C PHE A 107 7.97 -0.58 9.93
N ARG A 108 8.47 -1.82 10.05
CA ARG A 108 8.02 -2.80 11.06
C ARG A 108 8.30 -2.33 12.49
N LEU A 109 9.47 -1.74 12.70
CA LEU A 109 9.90 -1.21 14.00
C LEU A 109 9.31 0.18 14.29
N ARG A 110 8.46 0.72 13.39
CA ARG A 110 7.84 2.05 13.52
C ARG A 110 8.85 3.19 13.64
N LYS A 111 10.01 3.05 13.00
CA LYS A 111 11.05 4.08 12.92
C LYS A 111 10.81 5.10 11.80
N VAL A 112 9.80 4.84 10.95
CA VAL A 112 9.35 5.78 9.90
C VAL A 112 8.10 6.50 10.39
N TYR A 113 8.21 7.79 10.60
CA TYR A 113 7.07 8.63 10.94
C TYR A 113 6.26 8.96 9.68
N LYS A 114 4.95 8.85 9.80
CA LYS A 114 4.03 9.06 8.68
C LYS A 114 3.06 10.19 9.03
N THR A 115 2.89 11.10 8.08
CA THR A 115 1.89 12.17 8.16
C THR A 115 1.02 12.10 6.92
N TYR A 116 -0.28 12.15 7.11
CA TYR A 116 -1.28 12.18 6.06
C TYR A 116 -2.11 13.45 6.17
N LEU A 117 -2.62 13.91 5.04
CA LEU A 117 -3.66 14.92 4.99
C LEU A 117 -4.95 14.28 4.49
N ALA A 118 -6.05 14.60 5.12
CA ALA A 118 -7.38 14.15 4.72
C ALA A 118 -8.39 15.30 4.80
N ILE A 119 -9.33 15.30 3.86
CA ILE A 119 -10.53 16.14 3.95
C ILE A 119 -11.65 15.24 4.45
N CYS A 120 -12.23 15.58 5.58
CA CYS A 120 -13.35 14.89 6.21
C CYS A 120 -14.62 15.71 6.06
N HIS A 121 -15.76 15.06 5.83
CA HIS A 121 -17.05 15.73 5.86
C HIS A 121 -17.38 16.19 7.28
N GLY A 122 -17.97 17.38 7.38
CA GLY A 122 -18.38 17.99 8.65
C GLY A 122 -17.23 18.61 9.43
N GLN A 123 -17.59 19.14 10.60
CA GLN A 123 -16.65 19.77 11.51
C GLN A 123 -16.30 18.85 12.66
N LEU A 124 -15.00 18.69 12.91
CA LEU A 124 -14.54 18.02 14.13
C LEU A 124 -14.74 18.96 15.33
N VAL A 125 -15.32 18.42 16.41
CA VAL A 125 -15.62 19.18 17.64
C VAL A 125 -14.33 19.68 18.30
N LYS A 126 -13.29 18.85 18.31
CA LYS A 126 -11.97 19.19 18.88
C LYS A 126 -10.97 19.42 17.74
N ASP A 127 -10.17 20.46 17.85
CA ASP A 127 -9.15 20.79 16.83
C ASP A 127 -7.93 19.87 16.88
N SER A 128 -7.77 19.09 17.94
CA SER A 128 -6.73 18.05 18.02
C SER A 128 -7.12 16.97 19.01
N GLY A 129 -6.53 15.80 18.86
CA GLY A 129 -6.79 14.68 19.75
C GLY A 129 -6.17 13.39 19.24
N GLU A 130 -6.66 12.29 19.77
CA GLU A 130 -6.29 10.96 19.35
C GLU A 130 -7.54 10.08 19.18
N TRP A 131 -7.50 9.24 18.15
CA TRP A 131 -8.48 8.18 17.94
C TRP A 131 -7.85 6.86 18.35
N ASN A 132 -8.56 6.12 19.17
CA ASN A 132 -8.17 4.80 19.65
C ASN A 132 -9.30 3.84 19.32
N ASP A 133 -9.05 2.92 18.37
CA ASP A 133 -10.01 1.97 17.86
C ASP A 133 -9.51 0.54 18.00
N ASP A 134 -10.43 -0.38 18.20
CA ASP A 134 -10.16 -1.80 18.14
C ASP A 134 -10.55 -2.33 16.76
N LEU A 135 -9.53 -2.61 15.94
CA LEU A 135 -9.73 -3.21 14.62
C LEU A 135 -9.84 -4.72 14.73
N ILE A 136 -10.92 -5.26 14.20
CA ILE A 136 -11.19 -6.70 14.22
C ILE A 136 -10.81 -7.30 12.87
N ARG A 137 -9.97 -8.34 12.89
CA ARG A 137 -9.72 -9.19 11.73
C ARG A 137 -9.90 -10.65 12.07
N TYR A 138 -10.19 -11.47 11.07
CA TYR A 138 -10.29 -12.90 11.22
C TYR A 138 -9.11 -13.59 10.53
N ASP A 139 -8.54 -14.61 11.19
CA ASP A 139 -7.54 -15.50 10.66
C ASP A 139 -8.11 -16.92 10.74
N GLY A 140 -8.75 -17.37 9.65
CA GLY A 140 -9.67 -18.48 9.70
C GLY A 140 -10.85 -18.17 10.63
N GLU A 141 -11.10 -19.03 11.62
CA GLU A 141 -12.16 -18.83 12.64
C GLU A 141 -11.70 -17.95 13.83
N LYS A 142 -10.40 -17.66 13.92
CA LYS A 142 -9.85 -16.91 15.05
C LYS A 142 -10.06 -15.42 14.86
N LYS A 143 -10.83 -14.82 15.77
CA LYS A 143 -10.98 -13.36 15.88
C LYS A 143 -9.72 -12.75 16.51
N ILE A 144 -9.09 -11.82 15.83
CA ILE A 144 -7.92 -11.07 16.30
C ILE A 144 -8.34 -9.60 16.45
N ILE A 145 -8.10 -9.04 17.62
CA ILE A 145 -8.35 -7.62 17.92
C ILE A 145 -7.00 -6.91 17.95
N GLU A 146 -6.86 -5.88 17.14
CA GLU A 146 -5.64 -5.06 17.06
C GLU A 146 -5.97 -3.61 17.41
N LYS A 147 -5.30 -3.08 18.43
CA LYS A 147 -5.47 -1.68 18.81
C LYS A 147 -4.86 -0.76 17.76
N ALA A 148 -5.66 0.17 17.26
CA ALA A 148 -5.25 1.24 16.35
C ALA A 148 -5.23 2.57 17.08
N LYS A 149 -4.17 3.35 16.85
CA LYS A 149 -4.03 4.68 17.41
C LYS A 149 -3.56 5.64 16.33
N THR A 150 -4.27 6.76 16.20
CA THR A 150 -3.94 7.87 15.29
C THR A 150 -4.07 9.20 16.02
N ILE A 151 -3.04 10.02 15.97
CA ILE A 151 -3.10 11.42 16.44
C ILE A 151 -3.60 12.26 15.28
N TYR A 152 -4.49 13.22 15.56
CA TYR A 152 -5.00 14.16 14.57
C TYR A 152 -4.90 15.61 15.00
N LYS A 153 -4.81 16.51 14.01
CA LYS A 153 -4.88 17.93 14.17
C LYS A 153 -5.69 18.54 13.02
N VAL A 154 -6.70 19.34 13.33
CA VAL A 154 -7.44 20.11 12.34
C VAL A 154 -6.56 21.27 11.91
N LEU A 155 -6.30 21.39 10.62
CA LEU A 155 -5.51 22.46 10.02
C LEU A 155 -6.39 23.61 9.55
N ASP A 156 -7.57 23.26 9.03
CA ASP A 156 -8.56 24.22 8.55
C ASP A 156 -9.95 23.57 8.55
N LYS A 157 -11.02 24.38 8.65
CA LYS A 157 -12.40 23.89 8.60
C LYS A 157 -13.37 24.97 8.12
N ASN A 158 -14.43 24.53 7.47
CA ASN A 158 -15.59 25.33 7.12
C ASN A 158 -16.88 24.63 7.56
N SER A 159 -18.05 25.13 7.16
CA SER A 159 -19.36 24.54 7.53
C SER A 159 -19.55 23.08 7.07
N GLU A 160 -18.84 22.63 6.03
CA GLU A 160 -19.09 21.36 5.35
C GLU A 160 -17.94 20.34 5.52
N ALA A 161 -16.72 20.81 5.78
CA ALA A 161 -15.54 19.95 5.78
C ALA A 161 -14.46 20.43 6.78
N SER A 162 -13.58 19.51 7.13
CA SER A 162 -12.36 19.75 7.91
C SER A 162 -11.14 19.20 7.17
N LEU A 163 -10.09 20.01 7.02
CA LEU A 163 -8.76 19.54 6.60
C LEU A 163 -8.00 19.07 7.84
N VAL A 164 -7.57 17.83 7.84
CA VAL A 164 -7.00 17.17 9.02
C VAL A 164 -5.63 16.59 8.71
N GLU A 165 -4.65 16.90 9.55
CA GLU A 165 -3.38 16.19 9.61
C GLU A 165 -3.54 14.94 10.49
N LEU A 166 -3.07 13.78 9.99
CA LEU A 166 -3.18 12.48 10.63
C LEU A 166 -1.80 11.86 10.81
N LYS A 167 -1.49 11.41 12.03
CA LYS A 167 -0.25 10.69 12.37
C LYS A 167 -0.57 9.32 12.94
N PRO A 168 -0.64 8.26 12.11
CA PRO A 168 -0.86 6.89 12.57
C PRO A 168 0.32 6.39 13.40
N ILE A 169 0.06 6.00 14.63
CA ILE A 169 1.08 5.48 15.56
C ILE A 169 1.25 3.98 15.40
N THR A 170 0.14 3.23 15.28
CA THR A 170 0.17 1.77 15.24
C THR A 170 0.36 1.21 13.83
N GLY A 171 0.00 1.95 12.79
CA GLY A 171 0.10 1.52 11.40
C GLY A 171 -0.73 0.26 11.09
N ARG A 172 -1.87 0.08 11.74
CA ARG A 172 -2.81 -1.02 11.50
C ARG A 172 -3.60 -0.79 10.20
N LYS A 173 -4.14 -1.89 9.66
CA LYS A 173 -5.00 -1.88 8.46
C LYS A 173 -6.45 -1.89 8.86
#